data_fc8b7d59f84be727b621645bc79e1944
#
_entry.id   fc8b7d59f84be727b621645bc79e1944
#
_cell.length_a   1.000
_cell.length_b   1.000
_cell.length_c   1.000
_cell.angle_alpha   90.00
_cell.angle_beta   90.00
_cell.angle_gamma   90.00
#
_symmetry.space_group_name_H-M   'P 1'
#
loop_
_entity.id
_entity.type
_entity.pdbx_description
1 polymer ?
#
loop_
_entity_poly.entity_id
_entity_poly.type
_entity_poly.pdbx_seq_one_letter_code
_entity_poly.pdbx_strand_id
1 'polypeptide(L)'
;EQGQGLADDFDLLDGHWDLTDRLSLAFREADLPPFSADRPAFSLSGGERMKALLCGAFVSGADYLLLDEPTNHLDRQGREWLYHQLESWQGGALIASHDRELLTRMPRIIELTPTALRSYGGNYDEYQRQRMAEQQAARAALEHAVT
;
A
#
# COMPACT_ATOMS: atom_id res chain seq x y z
N GLU A 1 -12.73 7.44 -39.06
CA GLU A 1 -11.82 6.63 -38.20
C GLU A 1 -11.75 7.19 -36.78
N GLN A 2 -12.86 7.30 -36.11
CA GLN A 2 -12.95 7.63 -34.68
C GLN A 2 -14.16 6.88 -34.13
N GLY A 3 -13.95 5.69 -33.54
CA GLY A 3 -15.07 4.97 -32.95
C GLY A 3 -14.80 3.53 -32.52
N GLN A 4 -13.56 3.05 -32.51
CA GLN A 4 -13.24 1.68 -32.11
C GLN A 4 -12.60 1.53 -30.72
N GLY A 5 -12.25 2.64 -30.04
CA GLY A 5 -11.62 2.58 -28.70
C GLY A 5 -12.56 2.44 -27.52
N LEU A 6 -13.87 2.68 -27.69
CA LEU A 6 -14.83 2.68 -26.57
C LEU A 6 -15.56 1.35 -26.36
N ALA A 7 -15.58 0.46 -27.37
CA ALA A 7 -16.28 -0.83 -27.26
C ALA A 7 -15.41 -1.89 -26.55
N ASP A 8 -14.10 -1.86 -26.76
CA ASP A 8 -13.19 -2.83 -26.16
C ASP A 8 -12.96 -2.58 -24.64
N ASP A 9 -13.13 -1.32 -24.19
CA ASP A 9 -13.04 -0.97 -22.77
C ASP A 9 -14.28 -1.45 -21.97
N PHE A 10 -15.42 -1.66 -22.60
CA PHE A 10 -16.63 -2.16 -21.95
C PHE A 10 -16.57 -3.67 -21.66
N ASP A 11 -15.87 -4.47 -22.46
CA ASP A 11 -15.73 -5.90 -22.26
C ASP A 11 -14.91 -6.23 -21.00
N LEU A 12 -14.01 -5.33 -20.57
CA LEU A 12 -13.24 -5.45 -19.32
C LEU A 12 -14.13 -5.23 -18.07
N LEU A 13 -15.29 -4.60 -18.22
CA LEU A 13 -16.24 -4.34 -17.14
C LEU A 13 -17.39 -5.35 -17.11
N ASP A 14 -17.44 -6.29 -18.05
CA ASP A 14 -18.47 -7.33 -18.13
C ASP A 14 -18.36 -8.28 -16.93
N GLY A 15 -19.27 -8.11 -15.98
CA GLY A 15 -19.29 -8.85 -14.69
C GLY A 15 -19.06 -7.99 -13.44
N HIS A 16 -18.73 -6.70 -13.59
CA HIS A 16 -18.50 -5.77 -12.46
C HIS A 16 -19.56 -4.66 -12.38
N TRP A 17 -20.83 -5.00 -12.55
CA TRP A 17 -21.95 -4.04 -12.49
C TRP A 17 -22.04 -3.29 -11.15
N ASP A 18 -21.45 -3.84 -10.09
CA ASP A 18 -21.37 -3.23 -8.77
C ASP A 18 -20.11 -2.37 -8.55
N LEU A 19 -19.16 -2.35 -9.49
CA LEU A 19 -17.88 -1.66 -9.32
C LEU A 19 -18.05 -0.16 -9.09
N THR A 20 -18.95 0.48 -9.82
CA THR A 20 -19.24 1.92 -9.67
C THR A 20 -19.80 2.23 -8.29
N ASP A 21 -20.69 1.39 -7.78
CA ASP A 21 -21.27 1.55 -6.45
C ASP A 21 -20.25 1.30 -5.35
N ARG A 22 -19.43 0.26 -5.50
CA ARG A 22 -18.33 -0.05 -4.58
C ARG A 22 -17.29 1.06 -4.54
N LEU A 23 -16.91 1.59 -5.70
CA LEU A 23 -15.98 2.71 -5.80
C LEU A 23 -16.54 3.98 -5.17
N SER A 24 -17.82 4.27 -5.40
CA SER A 24 -18.52 5.41 -4.81
C SER A 24 -18.60 5.31 -3.28
N LEU A 25 -18.77 4.10 -2.75
CA LEU A 25 -18.74 3.85 -1.32
C LEU A 25 -17.32 4.07 -0.77
N ALA A 26 -16.30 3.49 -1.41
CA ALA A 26 -14.91 3.63 -1.02
C ALA A 26 -14.46 5.11 -1.03
N PHE A 27 -14.89 5.90 -1.99
CA PHE A 27 -14.61 7.34 -2.03
C PHE A 27 -15.21 8.08 -0.83
N ARG A 28 -16.45 7.75 -0.44
CA ARG A 28 -17.06 8.33 0.77
C ARG A 28 -16.33 7.95 2.04
N GLU A 29 -15.91 6.70 2.17
CA GLU A 29 -15.12 6.23 3.33
C GLU A 29 -13.74 6.88 3.40
N ALA A 30 -13.14 7.19 2.25
CA ALA A 30 -11.87 7.90 2.16
C ALA A 30 -12.01 9.43 2.35
N ASP A 31 -13.21 9.92 2.63
CA ASP A 31 -13.52 11.36 2.70
C ASP A 31 -13.07 12.11 1.43
N LEU A 32 -13.35 11.48 0.28
CA LEU A 32 -13.17 12.11 -1.02
C LEU A 32 -14.47 12.84 -1.43
N PRO A 33 -14.36 14.04 -1.99
CA PRO A 33 -15.52 14.70 -2.56
C PRO A 33 -16.11 13.84 -3.70
N PRO A 34 -17.42 13.93 -3.94
CA PRO A 34 -18.04 13.22 -5.06
C PRO A 34 -17.40 13.70 -6.37
N PHE A 35 -16.73 12.80 -7.05
CA PHE A 35 -16.17 13.06 -8.37
C PHE A 35 -17.14 12.65 -9.45
N SER A 36 -17.25 13.48 -10.49
CA SER A 36 -17.71 12.99 -11.79
C SER A 36 -16.62 12.07 -12.37
N ALA A 37 -16.99 10.95 -12.97
CA ALA A 37 -16.06 10.06 -13.67
C ALA A 37 -15.24 10.78 -14.76
N ASP A 38 -15.78 11.89 -15.28
CA ASP A 38 -15.14 12.72 -16.30
C ASP A 38 -14.12 13.73 -15.73
N ARG A 39 -13.99 13.81 -14.39
CA ARG A 39 -13.06 14.76 -13.78
C ARG A 39 -11.61 14.35 -14.08
N PRO A 40 -10.79 15.22 -14.72
CA PRO A 40 -9.41 14.88 -15.02
C PRO A 40 -8.58 14.64 -13.76
N ALA A 41 -7.79 13.57 -13.73
CA ALA A 41 -6.97 13.20 -12.58
C ALA A 41 -5.96 14.29 -12.17
N PHE A 42 -5.51 15.13 -13.13
CA PHE A 42 -4.60 16.23 -12.84
C PHE A 42 -5.25 17.38 -12.06
N SER A 43 -6.58 17.43 -11.99
CA SER A 43 -7.31 18.44 -11.20
C SER A 43 -7.42 18.07 -9.73
N LEU A 44 -7.01 16.85 -9.36
CA LEU A 44 -7.00 16.36 -7.98
C LEU A 44 -5.71 16.81 -7.28
N SER A 45 -5.81 17.13 -6.00
CA SER A 45 -4.64 17.28 -5.13
C SER A 45 -3.85 15.97 -5.05
N GLY A 46 -2.59 16.02 -4.60
CA GLY A 46 -1.77 14.83 -4.42
C GLY A 46 -2.41 13.80 -3.49
N GLY A 47 -3.00 14.26 -2.39
CA GLY A 47 -3.71 13.41 -1.42
C GLY A 47 -5.00 12.80 -1.98
N GLU A 48 -5.83 13.61 -2.65
CA GLU A 48 -7.05 13.11 -3.32
C GLU A 48 -6.73 12.07 -4.39
N ARG A 49 -5.68 12.31 -5.17
CA ARG A 49 -5.23 11.36 -6.19
C ARG A 49 -4.76 10.04 -5.57
N MET A 50 -3.96 10.11 -4.50
CA MET A 50 -3.50 8.91 -3.80
C MET A 50 -4.68 8.13 -3.21
N LYS A 51 -5.60 8.80 -2.51
CA LYS A 51 -6.82 8.17 -1.99
C LYS A 51 -7.66 7.51 -3.09
N ALA A 52 -7.86 8.19 -4.23
CA ALA A 52 -8.63 7.64 -5.35
C ALA A 52 -7.97 6.38 -5.94
N LEU A 53 -6.63 6.37 -6.11
CA LEU A 53 -5.89 5.19 -6.57
C LEU A 53 -6.01 4.02 -5.59
N LEU A 54 -5.88 4.29 -4.29
CA LEU A 54 -6.01 3.27 -3.25
C LEU A 54 -7.44 2.70 -3.19
N CYS A 55 -8.48 3.54 -3.30
CA CYS A 55 -9.86 3.07 -3.41
C CYS A 55 -10.02 2.12 -4.60
N GLY A 56 -9.51 2.49 -5.77
CA GLY A 56 -9.52 1.62 -6.96
C GLY A 56 -8.81 0.28 -6.70
N ALA A 57 -7.64 0.30 -6.05
CA ALA A 57 -6.91 -0.91 -5.72
C ALA A 57 -7.70 -1.83 -4.77
N PHE A 58 -8.31 -1.28 -3.70
CA PHE A 58 -9.07 -2.07 -2.73
C PHE A 58 -10.39 -2.64 -3.29
N VAL A 59 -11.02 -1.96 -4.25
CA VAL A 59 -12.27 -2.47 -4.85
C VAL A 59 -12.05 -3.32 -6.10
N SER A 60 -10.82 -3.45 -6.59
CA SER A 60 -10.48 -4.13 -7.84
C SER A 60 -10.80 -5.63 -7.85
N GLY A 61 -10.96 -6.25 -6.66
CA GLY A 61 -11.11 -7.71 -6.53
C GLY A 61 -9.79 -8.47 -6.71
N ALA A 62 -8.65 -7.79 -6.66
CA ALA A 62 -7.34 -8.41 -6.74
C ALA A 62 -7.05 -9.27 -5.50
N ASP A 63 -6.37 -10.40 -5.68
CA ASP A 63 -5.91 -11.25 -4.58
C ASP A 63 -4.68 -10.67 -3.86
N TYR A 64 -3.90 -9.84 -4.55
CA TYR A 64 -2.66 -9.24 -4.04
C TYR A 64 -2.56 -7.76 -4.40
N LEU A 65 -2.11 -6.97 -3.43
CA LEU A 65 -1.79 -5.56 -3.61
C LEU A 65 -0.27 -5.34 -3.60
N LEU A 66 0.21 -4.54 -4.54
CA LEU A 66 1.57 -4.02 -4.55
C LEU A 66 1.49 -2.50 -4.36
N LEU A 67 1.94 -2.01 -3.23
CA LEU A 67 1.85 -0.59 -2.87
C LEU A 67 3.26 -0.02 -2.65
N ASP A 68 3.55 1.06 -3.37
CA ASP A 68 4.81 1.78 -3.24
C ASP A 68 4.54 3.14 -2.61
N GLU A 69 5.09 3.34 -1.39
CA GLU A 69 4.95 4.55 -0.57
C GLU A 69 3.50 5.07 -0.47
N PRO A 70 2.52 4.22 -0.10
CA PRO A 70 1.09 4.57 -0.17
C PRO A 70 0.67 5.66 0.82
N THR A 71 1.50 5.98 1.81
CA THR A 71 1.26 7.07 2.78
C THR A 71 1.69 8.44 2.26
N ASN A 72 2.40 8.51 1.12
CA ASN A 72 2.83 9.77 0.53
C ASN A 72 1.63 10.63 0.14
N HIS A 73 1.73 11.91 0.41
CA HIS A 73 0.69 12.91 0.17
C HIS A 73 -0.60 12.74 0.99
N LEU A 74 -0.71 11.72 1.84
CA LEU A 74 -1.83 11.56 2.74
C LEU A 74 -1.62 12.42 4.00
N ASP A 75 -2.67 13.13 4.39
CA ASP A 75 -2.77 13.75 5.70
C ASP A 75 -2.98 12.67 6.79
N ARG A 76 -3.05 13.08 8.03
CA ARG A 76 -3.23 12.17 9.15
C ARG A 76 -4.50 11.31 9.01
N GLN A 77 -5.61 11.93 8.63
CA GLN A 77 -6.88 11.23 8.47
C GLN A 77 -6.82 10.22 7.30
N GLY A 78 -6.18 10.58 6.19
CA GLY A 78 -5.96 9.68 5.06
C GLY A 78 -5.07 8.49 5.40
N ARG A 79 -4.04 8.68 6.26
CA ARG A 79 -3.21 7.56 6.74
C ARG A 79 -3.99 6.61 7.63
N GLU A 80 -4.76 7.12 8.59
CA GLU A 80 -5.61 6.29 9.45
C GLU A 80 -6.63 5.50 8.63
N TRP A 81 -7.26 6.12 7.63
CA TRP A 81 -8.13 5.41 6.70
C TRP A 81 -7.38 4.28 5.98
N LEU A 82 -6.18 4.55 5.43
CA LEU A 82 -5.37 3.53 4.76
C LEU A 82 -5.03 2.37 5.69
N TYR A 83 -4.64 2.65 6.94
CA TYR A 83 -4.31 1.61 7.92
C TYR A 83 -5.51 0.69 8.18
N HIS A 84 -6.70 1.25 8.36
CA HIS A 84 -7.93 0.49 8.51
C HIS A 84 -8.25 -0.37 7.29
N GLN A 85 -8.05 0.15 6.09
CA GLN A 85 -8.25 -0.63 4.86
C GLN A 85 -7.29 -1.82 4.79
N LEU A 86 -6.02 -1.61 5.13
CA LEU A 86 -5.01 -2.69 5.14
C LEU A 86 -5.27 -3.73 6.23
N GLU A 87 -5.69 -3.32 7.42
CA GLU A 87 -6.06 -4.23 8.52
C GLU A 87 -7.26 -5.11 8.18
N SER A 88 -8.21 -4.59 7.42
CA SER A 88 -9.40 -5.33 6.96
C SER A 88 -9.18 -6.11 5.67
N TRP A 89 -8.06 -5.89 4.98
CA TRP A 89 -7.75 -6.56 3.72
C TRP A 89 -7.54 -8.06 3.90
N GLN A 90 -8.30 -8.87 3.14
CA GLN A 90 -8.24 -10.33 3.24
C GLN A 90 -7.24 -10.98 2.27
N GLY A 91 -6.76 -10.22 1.30
CA GLY A 91 -5.75 -10.66 0.32
C GLY A 91 -4.32 -10.50 0.82
N GLY A 92 -3.36 -10.85 -0.01
CA GLY A 92 -1.95 -10.56 0.23
C GLY A 92 -1.62 -9.09 -0.07
N ALA A 93 -0.65 -8.53 0.64
CA ALA A 93 -0.14 -7.20 0.34
C ALA A 93 1.38 -7.15 0.48
N LEU A 94 2.06 -6.55 -0.49
CA LEU A 94 3.46 -6.19 -0.42
C LEU A 94 3.56 -4.68 -0.50
N ILE A 95 4.12 -4.07 0.54
CA ILE A 95 4.15 -2.63 0.71
C ILE A 95 5.59 -2.17 0.88
N ALA A 96 6.07 -1.31 0.00
CA ALA A 96 7.30 -0.57 0.20
C ALA A 96 6.96 0.74 0.92
N SER A 97 7.55 0.99 2.09
CA SER A 97 7.32 2.21 2.85
C SER A 97 8.45 2.51 3.83
N HIS A 98 8.62 3.79 4.15
CA HIS A 98 9.43 4.28 5.27
C HIS A 98 8.57 4.83 6.42
N ASP A 99 7.25 4.74 6.32
CA ASP A 99 6.32 5.15 7.37
C ASP A 99 6.35 4.14 8.52
N ARG A 100 6.94 4.56 9.66
CA ARG A 100 7.12 3.69 10.81
C ARG A 100 5.80 3.26 11.43
N GLU A 101 4.80 4.12 11.42
CA GLU A 101 3.49 3.80 11.98
C GLU A 101 2.80 2.70 11.16
N LEU A 102 2.86 2.79 9.83
CA LEU A 102 2.43 1.72 8.95
C LEU A 102 3.20 0.42 9.22
N LEU A 103 4.53 0.48 9.28
CA LEU A 103 5.38 -0.69 9.49
C LEU A 103 5.17 -1.37 10.85
N THR A 104 4.78 -0.63 11.90
CA THR A 104 4.43 -1.25 13.20
C THR A 104 3.15 -2.07 13.15
N ARG A 105 2.28 -1.85 12.18
CA ARG A 105 1.03 -2.58 11.97
C ARG A 105 1.21 -3.83 11.09
N MET A 106 2.39 -4.01 10.48
CA MET A 106 2.66 -5.12 9.58
C MET A 106 3.07 -6.39 10.34
N PRO A 107 2.59 -7.57 9.93
CA PRO A 107 2.92 -8.84 10.59
C PRO A 107 4.29 -9.39 10.18
N ARG A 108 4.93 -8.80 9.18
CA ARG A 108 6.23 -9.23 8.64
C ARG A 108 6.96 -8.06 8.00
N ILE A 109 8.25 -7.99 8.23
CA ILE A 109 9.14 -7.01 7.58
C ILE A 109 10.10 -7.74 6.67
N ILE A 110 10.29 -7.22 5.46
CA ILE A 110 11.29 -7.67 4.51
C ILE A 110 12.33 -6.56 4.35
N GLU A 111 13.55 -6.86 4.71
CA GLU A 111 14.69 -5.97 4.50
C GLU A 111 15.36 -6.32 3.18
N LEU A 112 15.44 -5.35 2.28
CA LEU A 112 16.17 -5.46 1.03
C LEU A 112 17.47 -4.65 1.13
N THR A 113 18.60 -5.35 0.96
CA THR A 113 19.93 -4.74 0.88
C THR A 113 20.55 -5.03 -0.47
N PRO A 114 21.64 -4.36 -0.88
CA PRO A 114 22.31 -4.65 -2.16
C PRO A 114 22.78 -6.11 -2.31
N THR A 115 22.98 -6.82 -1.21
CA THR A 115 23.55 -8.17 -1.20
C THR A 115 22.60 -9.24 -0.68
N ALA A 116 21.47 -8.88 -0.07
CA ALA A 116 20.59 -9.84 0.57
C ALA A 116 19.15 -9.35 0.66
N LEU A 117 18.23 -10.31 0.66
CA LEU A 117 16.84 -10.14 1.05
C LEU A 117 16.63 -10.98 2.32
N ARG A 118 16.17 -10.35 3.39
CA ARG A 118 15.92 -10.98 4.69
C ARG A 118 14.49 -10.74 5.13
N SER A 119 13.85 -11.78 5.63
CA SER A 119 12.48 -11.72 6.15
C SER A 119 12.48 -11.87 7.66
N TYR A 120 11.83 -10.94 8.35
CA TYR A 120 11.66 -10.93 9.80
C TYR A 120 10.18 -11.09 10.12
N GLY A 121 9.82 -12.06 10.95
CA GLY A 121 8.49 -12.18 11.50
C GLY A 121 8.26 -11.11 12.56
N GLY A 122 7.00 -10.67 12.69
CA GLY A 122 6.64 -9.61 13.60
C GLY A 122 6.68 -8.21 12.96
N ASN A 123 6.35 -7.22 13.75
CA ASN A 123 6.25 -5.83 13.32
C ASN A 123 7.61 -5.11 13.30
N TYR A 124 7.59 -3.82 12.99
CA TYR A 124 8.80 -3.01 12.88
C TYR A 124 9.61 -2.96 14.18
N ASP A 125 8.97 -2.94 15.34
CA ASP A 125 9.69 -2.91 16.63
C ASP A 125 10.41 -4.23 16.92
N GLU A 126 9.81 -5.35 16.54
CA GLU A 126 10.43 -6.67 16.63
C GLU A 126 11.57 -6.81 15.64
N TYR A 127 11.41 -6.33 14.42
CA TYR A 127 12.47 -6.25 13.44
C TYR A 127 13.67 -5.45 13.97
N GLN A 128 13.44 -4.27 14.55
CA GLN A 128 14.50 -3.44 15.11
C GLN A 128 15.28 -4.17 16.23
N ARG A 129 14.57 -4.86 17.12
CA ARG A 129 15.21 -5.65 18.19
C ARG A 129 16.07 -6.78 17.63
N GLN A 130 15.56 -7.52 16.64
CA GLN A 130 16.32 -8.60 15.99
C GLN A 130 17.55 -8.07 15.27
N ARG A 131 17.44 -6.96 14.56
CA ARG A 131 18.57 -6.30 13.87
C ARG A 131 19.64 -5.84 14.84
N MET A 132 19.27 -5.24 15.95
CA MET A 132 20.22 -4.82 17.00
C MET A 132 20.96 -6.02 17.58
N ALA A 133 20.28 -7.12 17.87
CA ALA A 133 20.89 -8.33 18.38
C ALA A 133 21.89 -8.95 17.38
N GLU A 134 21.51 -9.03 16.10
CA GLU A 134 22.40 -9.50 15.03
C GLU A 134 23.66 -8.64 14.90
N GLN A 135 23.53 -7.31 14.95
CA GLN A 135 24.65 -6.39 14.86
C GLN A 135 25.59 -6.51 16.05
N GLN A 136 25.06 -6.66 17.27
CA GLN A 136 25.84 -6.87 18.47
C GLN A 136 26.61 -8.19 18.43
N ALA A 137 25.96 -9.28 17.99
CA ALA A 137 26.62 -10.58 17.84
C ALA A 137 27.71 -10.55 16.78
N ALA A 138 27.48 -9.91 15.64
CA ALA A 138 28.50 -9.74 14.59
C ALA A 138 29.69 -8.93 15.06
N ARG A 139 29.47 -7.86 15.85
CA ARG A 139 30.53 -7.03 16.42
C ARG A 139 31.35 -7.82 17.43
N ALA A 140 30.71 -8.56 18.34
CA ALA A 140 31.41 -9.40 19.31
C ALA A 140 32.27 -10.49 18.63
N ALA A 141 31.73 -11.11 17.57
CA ALA A 141 32.47 -12.10 16.80
C ALA A 141 33.74 -11.52 16.14
N LEU A 142 33.65 -10.30 15.61
CA LEU A 142 34.79 -9.59 15.03
C LEU A 142 35.87 -9.25 16.09
N GLU A 143 35.45 -8.78 17.26
CA GLU A 143 36.35 -8.46 18.37
C GLU A 143 37.11 -9.71 18.85
N HIS A 144 36.43 -10.87 18.92
CA HIS A 144 37.07 -12.14 19.27
C HIS A 144 38.00 -12.70 18.19
N ALA A 145 37.75 -12.39 16.91
CA ALA A 145 38.57 -12.86 15.80
C ALA A 145 39.89 -12.07 15.63
N VAL A 146 39.99 -10.89 16.23
CA VAL A 146 41.16 -9.99 16.14
C VAL A 146 42.10 -10.13 17.38
N THR A 147 41.65 -10.87 18.37
CA THR A 147 42.45 -11.16 19.59
C THR A 147 43.13 -12.52 19.48
#